data_5e701570f6bdef37e97582aedd452e33
#
_entry.id   5e701570f6bdef37e97582aedd452e33
#
_cell.length_a   1.000
_cell.length_b   1.000
_cell.length_c   1.000
_cell.angle_alpha   90.00
_cell.angle_beta   90.00
_cell.angle_gamma   90.00
#
_symmetry.space_group_name_H-M   'P 1'
#
loop_
_entity.id
_entity.type
_entity.pdbx_description
1 polymer ?
#
loop_
_entity_poly.entity_id
_entity_poly.type
_entity_poly.pdbx_seq_one_letter_code
_entity_poly.pdbx_strand_id
1 'polypeptide(L)'
;MELLTKPEGAFVVDLGCGNGMLTKKLAEKGYHVLGVDDSETMLRLAEKNCSGISFQKGNAVDFSLKQKADAIFSNAVLHWIDAKDQQKMLDNICHQLVLGGEFVCEFGGYGCAEQVHSMLEKCFAAHGMTYPRVFYFPTIGTYAPMLEQAGFRVEYASLFDRPTVQEGRDGLADWISMFVKTPFLGMDDSLKKEIIWETIEKLRDTLWQEDHW
;
A
#
# COMPACT_ATOMS: atom_id res chain seq x y z
N MET A 1 -3.56 10.94 -7.86
CA MET A 1 -3.89 12.37 -7.58
C MET A 1 -4.59 13.08 -8.76
N GLU A 2 -4.28 12.75 -10.00
CA GLU A 2 -4.94 13.35 -11.18
C GLU A 2 -6.42 12.98 -11.32
N LEU A 3 -6.82 11.84 -10.75
CA LEU A 3 -8.19 11.37 -10.74
C LEU A 3 -9.09 12.04 -9.69
N LEU A 4 -8.53 12.84 -8.76
CA LEU A 4 -9.34 13.64 -7.84
C LEU A 4 -9.93 14.82 -8.61
N THR A 5 -11.27 14.94 -8.59
CA THR A 5 -12.01 15.96 -9.33
C THR A 5 -12.61 17.06 -8.44
N LYS A 6 -12.45 16.94 -7.12
CA LYS A 6 -12.97 17.92 -6.16
C LYS A 6 -12.31 19.31 -6.32
N PRO A 7 -13.07 20.39 -6.10
CA PRO A 7 -12.53 21.76 -6.17
C PRO A 7 -11.52 22.03 -5.07
N GLU A 8 -10.72 23.10 -5.23
CA GLU A 8 -9.90 23.65 -4.17
C GLU A 8 -10.76 23.97 -2.93
N GLY A 9 -10.18 23.77 -1.75
CA GLY A 9 -10.89 23.91 -0.47
C GLY A 9 -11.67 22.67 -0.03
N ALA A 10 -11.81 21.63 -0.87
CA ALA A 10 -12.45 20.39 -0.47
C ALA A 10 -11.67 19.69 0.65
N PHE A 11 -12.39 19.03 1.55
CA PHE A 11 -11.79 18.24 2.62
C PHE A 11 -11.39 16.84 2.11
N VAL A 12 -10.10 16.57 2.04
CA VAL A 12 -9.52 15.32 1.53
C VAL A 12 -8.79 14.59 2.64
N VAL A 13 -9.04 13.29 2.76
CA VAL A 13 -8.29 12.42 3.66
C VAL A 13 -7.26 11.63 2.84
N ASP A 14 -6.00 11.68 3.27
CA ASP A 14 -4.92 10.82 2.78
C ASP A 14 -4.82 9.59 3.69
N LEU A 15 -5.43 8.48 3.28
CA LEU A 15 -5.53 7.25 4.06
C LEU A 15 -4.30 6.37 3.84
N GLY A 16 -3.53 6.14 4.92
CA GLY A 16 -2.21 5.54 4.90
C GLY A 16 -1.17 6.56 4.44
N CYS A 17 -1.19 7.74 5.03
CA CYS A 17 -0.38 8.90 4.60
C CYS A 17 1.14 8.71 4.77
N GLY A 18 1.58 7.71 5.51
CA GLY A 18 2.98 7.42 5.77
C GLY A 18 3.73 8.65 6.32
N ASN A 19 4.82 9.02 5.68
CA ASN A 19 5.66 10.17 6.06
C ASN A 19 5.11 11.55 5.61
N GLY A 20 3.91 11.61 5.05
CA GLY A 20 3.22 12.83 4.67
C GLY A 20 3.59 13.42 3.31
N MET A 21 4.46 12.80 2.53
CA MET A 21 4.94 13.39 1.26
C MET A 21 3.82 13.58 0.23
N LEU A 22 2.87 12.65 0.12
CA LEU A 22 1.71 12.80 -0.75
C LEU A 22 0.65 13.72 -0.13
N THR A 23 0.47 13.67 1.18
CA THR A 23 -0.39 14.59 1.95
C THR A 23 -0.03 16.04 1.67
N LYS A 24 1.28 16.36 1.69
CA LYS A 24 1.79 17.69 1.35
C LYS A 24 1.42 18.10 -0.08
N LYS A 25 1.60 17.20 -1.05
CA LYS A 25 1.23 17.48 -2.45
C LYS A 25 -0.27 17.68 -2.65
N LEU A 26 -1.12 17.01 -1.86
CA LEU A 26 -2.56 17.25 -1.85
C LEU A 26 -2.88 18.66 -1.30
N ALA A 27 -2.23 19.05 -0.20
CA ALA A 27 -2.38 20.40 0.35
C ALA A 27 -1.89 21.50 -0.61
N GLU A 28 -0.78 21.27 -1.31
CA GLU A 28 -0.26 22.18 -2.36
C GLU A 28 -1.21 22.34 -3.56
N LYS A 29 -2.13 21.38 -3.78
CA LYS A 29 -3.23 21.51 -4.74
C LYS A 29 -4.44 22.30 -4.22
N GLY A 30 -4.35 22.87 -3.01
CA GLY A 30 -5.41 23.69 -2.43
C GLY A 30 -6.45 22.93 -1.61
N TYR A 31 -6.26 21.64 -1.33
CA TYR A 31 -7.17 20.85 -0.49
C TYR A 31 -6.94 21.11 1.00
N HIS A 32 -8.00 21.02 1.80
CA HIS A 32 -7.89 20.85 3.25
C HIS A 32 -7.62 19.37 3.51
N VAL A 33 -6.40 19.02 3.97
CA VAL A 33 -5.98 17.63 4.06
C VAL A 33 -5.84 17.16 5.50
N LEU A 34 -6.33 15.96 5.78
CA LEU A 34 -6.05 15.19 6.97
C LEU A 34 -5.30 13.91 6.56
N GLY A 35 -4.07 13.73 7.06
CA GLY A 35 -3.36 12.46 6.93
C GLY A 35 -3.79 11.47 8.00
N VAL A 36 -4.12 10.25 7.63
CA VAL A 36 -4.45 9.14 8.55
C VAL A 36 -3.49 8.00 8.32
N ASP A 37 -2.84 7.50 9.39
CA ASP A 37 -1.94 6.34 9.33
C ASP A 37 -2.01 5.55 10.65
N ASP A 38 -1.76 4.26 10.58
CA ASP A 38 -1.74 3.39 11.78
C ASP A 38 -0.39 3.46 12.52
N SER A 39 0.67 3.85 11.82
CA SER A 39 2.04 3.90 12.35
C SER A 39 2.35 5.25 13.03
N GLU A 40 2.47 5.25 14.35
CA GLU A 40 2.90 6.45 15.09
C GLU A 40 4.27 6.97 14.63
N THR A 41 5.17 6.08 14.23
CA THR A 41 6.48 6.47 13.72
C THR A 41 6.35 7.25 12.42
N MET A 42 5.49 6.81 11.50
CA MET A 42 5.22 7.52 10.26
C MET A 42 4.53 8.85 10.51
N LEU A 43 3.55 8.91 11.42
CA LEU A 43 2.88 10.16 11.78
C LEU A 43 3.84 11.20 12.34
N ARG A 44 4.77 10.81 13.22
CA ARG A 44 5.81 11.73 13.73
C ARG A 44 6.71 12.27 12.61
N LEU A 45 7.03 11.45 11.61
CA LEU A 45 7.78 11.90 10.43
C LEU A 45 6.93 12.84 9.58
N ALA A 46 5.65 12.53 9.37
CA ALA A 46 4.73 13.37 8.63
C ALA A 46 4.57 14.75 9.26
N GLU A 47 4.36 14.83 10.58
CA GLU A 47 4.28 16.10 11.34
C GLU A 47 5.55 16.93 11.18
N LYS A 48 6.73 16.27 11.19
CA LYS A 48 8.02 16.94 10.97
C LYS A 48 8.18 17.46 9.55
N ASN A 49 7.71 16.69 8.55
CA ASN A 49 7.88 17.02 7.14
C ASN A 49 6.86 18.03 6.61
N CYS A 50 5.69 18.13 7.25
CA CYS A 50 4.52 18.82 6.73
C CYS A 50 3.93 19.77 7.78
N SER A 51 4.58 20.92 8.02
CA SER A 51 4.05 21.92 8.94
C SER A 51 2.70 22.47 8.46
N GLY A 52 1.76 22.62 9.40
CA GLY A 52 0.43 23.18 9.10
C GLY A 52 -0.59 22.18 8.55
N ILE A 53 -0.23 20.90 8.39
CA ILE A 53 -1.15 19.82 8.03
C ILE A 53 -1.50 19.02 9.28
N SER A 54 -2.75 18.59 9.40
CA SER A 54 -3.21 17.75 10.50
C SER A 54 -3.02 16.28 10.20
N PHE A 55 -2.62 15.52 11.22
CA PHE A 55 -2.46 14.08 11.15
C PHE A 55 -3.25 13.38 12.27
N GLN A 56 -3.74 12.19 12.00
CA GLN A 56 -4.52 11.38 12.93
C GLN A 56 -4.06 9.93 12.88
N LYS A 57 -3.88 9.30 14.05
CA LYS A 57 -3.71 7.86 14.11
C LYS A 57 -5.03 7.16 13.81
N GLY A 58 -5.00 6.20 12.89
CA GLY A 58 -6.17 5.41 12.52
C GLY A 58 -5.83 4.26 11.61
N ASN A 59 -6.48 3.11 11.83
CA ASN A 59 -6.36 1.95 10.96
C ASN A 59 -7.37 2.08 9.81
N ALA A 60 -6.98 1.71 8.59
CA ALA A 60 -7.84 1.83 7.40
C ALA A 60 -9.17 1.08 7.54
N VAL A 61 -9.20 0.01 8.33
CA VAL A 61 -10.40 -0.83 8.52
C VAL A 61 -11.48 -0.16 9.39
N ASP A 62 -11.09 0.73 10.33
CA ASP A 62 -12.02 1.26 11.34
C ASP A 62 -11.77 2.72 11.77
N PHE A 63 -10.95 3.47 11.01
CA PHE A 63 -10.76 4.89 11.31
C PHE A 63 -12.10 5.64 11.32
N SER A 64 -12.15 6.73 12.08
CA SER A 64 -13.32 7.60 12.13
C SER A 64 -12.91 9.07 11.98
N LEU A 65 -13.74 9.84 11.33
CA LEU A 65 -13.56 11.26 11.09
C LEU A 65 -14.56 12.07 11.92
N LYS A 66 -14.17 13.27 12.35
CA LYS A 66 -15.09 14.22 13.03
C LYS A 66 -16.15 14.77 12.09
N GLN A 67 -15.84 14.84 10.80
CA GLN A 67 -16.74 15.23 9.71
C GLN A 67 -16.46 14.38 8.49
N LYS A 68 -17.46 14.14 7.68
CA LYS A 68 -17.32 13.35 6.44
C LYS A 68 -16.44 14.09 5.43
N ALA A 69 -15.63 13.33 4.70
CA ALA A 69 -14.71 13.85 3.70
C ALA A 69 -15.40 14.02 2.33
N ASP A 70 -14.97 15.02 1.57
CA ASP A 70 -15.37 15.18 0.16
C ASP A 70 -14.64 14.16 -0.73
N ALA A 71 -13.43 13.79 -0.36
CA ALA A 71 -12.69 12.70 -1.00
C ALA A 71 -11.78 11.96 -0.02
N ILE A 72 -11.54 10.69 -0.30
CA ILE A 72 -10.50 9.89 0.34
C ILE A 72 -9.52 9.46 -0.74
N PHE A 73 -8.25 9.76 -0.53
CA PHE A 73 -7.15 9.33 -1.36
C PHE A 73 -6.33 8.28 -0.61
N SER A 74 -5.86 7.25 -1.30
CA SER A 74 -5.00 6.22 -0.69
C SER A 74 -3.99 5.70 -1.71
N ASN A 75 -2.72 5.68 -1.34
CA ASN A 75 -1.65 5.20 -2.23
C ASN A 75 -0.76 4.17 -1.55
N ALA A 76 -0.63 3.00 -2.15
CA ALA A 76 0.19 1.88 -1.70
C ALA A 76 -0.16 1.34 -0.31
N VAL A 77 -1.45 1.34 0.06
CA VAL A 77 -1.96 0.94 1.39
C VAL A 77 -2.81 -0.32 1.34
N LEU A 78 -3.79 -0.39 0.44
CA LEU A 78 -4.88 -1.37 0.54
C LEU A 78 -4.42 -2.82 0.45
N HIS A 79 -3.30 -3.06 -0.21
CA HIS A 79 -2.71 -4.40 -0.29
C HIS A 79 -2.07 -4.91 1.02
N TRP A 80 -1.91 -4.03 2.04
CA TRP A 80 -1.47 -4.42 3.37
C TRP A 80 -2.60 -4.96 4.25
N ILE A 81 -3.85 -4.72 3.87
CA ILE A 81 -5.01 -5.14 4.63
C ILE A 81 -5.36 -6.59 4.26
N ASP A 82 -5.57 -7.42 5.26
CA ASP A 82 -5.94 -8.82 5.05
C ASP A 82 -7.18 -8.96 4.17
N ALA A 83 -7.22 -10.00 3.33
CA ALA A 83 -8.34 -10.28 2.44
C ALA A 83 -9.70 -10.31 3.16
N LYS A 84 -9.75 -10.86 4.39
CA LYS A 84 -10.96 -10.95 5.21
C LYS A 84 -11.50 -9.58 5.68
N ASP A 85 -10.63 -8.57 5.77
CA ASP A 85 -10.97 -7.24 6.30
C ASP A 85 -11.20 -6.22 5.17
N GLN A 86 -10.95 -6.58 3.90
CA GLN A 86 -11.09 -5.68 2.75
C GLN A 86 -12.50 -5.09 2.62
N GLN A 87 -13.55 -5.92 2.71
CA GLN A 87 -14.92 -5.43 2.60
C GLN A 87 -15.26 -4.46 3.73
N LYS A 88 -14.89 -4.81 4.97
CA LYS A 88 -15.09 -3.94 6.14
C LYS A 88 -14.40 -2.58 5.97
N MET A 89 -13.18 -2.59 5.45
CA MET A 89 -12.45 -1.36 5.14
C MET A 89 -13.17 -0.52 4.09
N LEU A 90 -13.63 -1.11 2.99
CA LEU A 90 -14.34 -0.40 1.93
C LEU A 90 -15.68 0.18 2.42
N ASP A 91 -16.43 -0.57 3.23
CA ASP A 91 -17.65 -0.11 3.86
C ASP A 91 -17.38 1.09 4.78
N ASN A 92 -16.29 1.03 5.57
CA ASN A 92 -15.88 2.14 6.42
C ASN A 92 -15.50 3.37 5.58
N ILE A 93 -14.68 3.22 4.54
CA ILE A 93 -14.29 4.32 3.63
C ILE A 93 -15.55 4.99 3.05
N CYS A 94 -16.51 4.22 2.55
CA CYS A 94 -17.76 4.74 2.02
C CYS A 94 -18.55 5.50 3.10
N HIS A 95 -18.60 4.98 4.32
CA HIS A 95 -19.29 5.63 5.44
C HIS A 95 -18.67 6.98 5.83
N GLN A 96 -17.37 7.15 5.70
CA GLN A 96 -16.65 8.40 6.02
C GLN A 96 -16.76 9.47 4.93
N LEU A 97 -17.32 9.14 3.75
CA LEU A 97 -17.52 10.10 2.66
C LEU A 97 -18.90 10.78 2.73
N VAL A 98 -18.97 12.01 2.25
CA VAL A 98 -20.23 12.68 1.95
C VAL A 98 -20.95 11.98 0.79
N LEU A 99 -22.24 12.22 0.61
CA LEU A 99 -22.96 11.76 -0.59
C LEU A 99 -22.33 12.40 -1.84
N GLY A 100 -21.96 11.60 -2.82
CA GLY A 100 -21.20 12.05 -4.00
C GLY A 100 -19.72 12.32 -3.73
N GLY A 101 -19.21 11.86 -2.58
CA GLY A 101 -17.78 11.87 -2.28
C GLY A 101 -16.99 10.91 -3.18
N GLU A 102 -15.70 11.14 -3.30
CA GLU A 102 -14.79 10.35 -4.17
C GLU A 102 -13.84 9.47 -3.36
N PHE A 103 -13.61 8.26 -3.85
CA PHE A 103 -12.52 7.41 -3.39
C PHE A 103 -11.55 7.16 -4.54
N VAL A 104 -10.31 7.61 -4.38
CA VAL A 104 -9.23 7.42 -5.36
C VAL A 104 -8.11 6.65 -4.70
N CYS A 105 -7.80 5.48 -5.24
CA CYS A 105 -6.72 4.64 -4.69
C CYS A 105 -5.83 4.06 -5.78
N GLU A 106 -4.57 3.83 -5.41
CA GLU A 106 -3.58 3.06 -6.18
C GLU A 106 -2.87 2.10 -5.24
N PHE A 107 -2.81 0.83 -5.60
CA PHE A 107 -2.15 -0.20 -4.78
C PHE A 107 -1.74 -1.39 -5.64
N GLY A 108 -0.90 -2.29 -5.08
CA GLY A 108 -0.49 -3.50 -5.77
C GLY A 108 -1.69 -4.38 -6.11
N GLY A 109 -1.86 -4.68 -7.40
CA GLY A 109 -2.89 -5.58 -7.90
C GLY A 109 -2.33 -6.94 -8.32
N TYR A 110 -3.14 -7.74 -8.99
CA TYR A 110 -2.78 -9.06 -9.46
C TYR A 110 -1.43 -9.06 -10.21
N GLY A 111 -0.56 -9.97 -9.84
CA GLY A 111 0.78 -10.11 -10.41
C GLY A 111 1.85 -9.19 -9.78
N CYS A 112 1.49 -8.32 -8.83
CA CYS A 112 2.46 -7.44 -8.17
C CYS A 112 3.56 -8.25 -7.47
N ALA A 113 4.83 -8.00 -7.85
CA ALA A 113 6.04 -8.67 -7.34
C ALA A 113 5.97 -10.21 -7.38
N GLU A 114 5.17 -10.79 -8.29
CA GLU A 114 4.88 -12.23 -8.33
C GLU A 114 6.14 -13.08 -8.48
N GLN A 115 7.12 -12.64 -9.26
CA GLN A 115 8.37 -13.40 -9.43
C GLN A 115 9.13 -13.51 -8.11
N VAL A 116 9.16 -12.43 -7.32
CA VAL A 116 9.83 -12.41 -6.01
C VAL A 116 9.07 -13.31 -5.02
N HIS A 117 7.75 -13.16 -4.94
CA HIS A 117 6.93 -13.97 -4.02
C HIS A 117 6.96 -15.46 -4.36
N SER A 118 6.87 -15.81 -5.65
CA SER A 118 6.97 -17.21 -6.09
C SER A 118 8.35 -17.82 -5.84
N MET A 119 9.42 -17.01 -5.92
CA MET A 119 10.76 -17.53 -5.61
C MET A 119 10.97 -17.67 -4.11
N LEU A 120 10.49 -16.71 -3.29
CA LEU A 120 10.48 -16.85 -1.83
C LEU A 120 9.72 -18.12 -1.39
N GLU A 121 8.56 -18.39 -1.98
CA GLU A 121 7.78 -19.60 -1.70
C GLU A 121 8.60 -20.89 -1.96
N LYS A 122 9.34 -20.94 -3.07
CA LYS A 122 10.23 -22.07 -3.40
C LYS A 122 11.40 -22.20 -2.42
N CYS A 123 12.02 -21.09 -2.04
CA CYS A 123 13.12 -21.10 -1.08
C CYS A 123 12.64 -21.53 0.31
N PHE A 124 11.52 -21.00 0.80
CA PHE A 124 10.91 -21.45 2.07
C PHE A 124 10.62 -22.95 2.04
N ALA A 125 10.02 -23.45 0.96
CA ALA A 125 9.72 -24.87 0.81
C ALA A 125 10.98 -25.76 0.81
N ALA A 126 12.09 -25.31 0.23
CA ALA A 126 13.38 -26.01 0.26
C ALA A 126 13.93 -26.15 1.68
N HIS A 127 13.60 -25.24 2.60
CA HIS A 127 13.91 -25.30 4.02
C HIS A 127 12.80 -25.97 4.86
N GLY A 128 11.83 -26.64 4.23
CA GLY A 128 10.73 -27.32 4.93
C GLY A 128 9.69 -26.39 5.56
N MET A 129 9.63 -25.14 5.12
CA MET A 129 8.75 -24.11 5.66
C MET A 129 7.69 -23.67 4.64
N THR A 130 6.58 -23.15 5.14
CA THR A 130 5.55 -22.51 4.32
C THR A 130 5.76 -21.01 4.27
N TYR A 131 5.76 -20.43 3.07
CA TYR A 131 5.78 -18.98 2.88
C TYR A 131 4.36 -18.42 2.98
N PRO A 132 4.04 -17.61 3.99
CA PRO A 132 2.75 -16.95 4.05
C PRO A 132 2.74 -15.74 3.10
N ARG A 133 1.85 -15.75 2.11
CA ARG A 133 1.58 -14.56 1.30
C ARG A 133 0.75 -13.58 2.12
N VAL A 134 1.36 -12.48 2.52
CA VAL A 134 0.74 -11.50 3.44
C VAL A 134 0.07 -10.33 2.71
N PHE A 135 0.34 -10.18 1.40
CA PHE A 135 -0.28 -9.10 0.63
C PHE A 135 -1.53 -9.57 -0.08
N TYR A 136 -2.50 -8.67 -0.16
CA TYR A 136 -3.70 -8.86 -0.95
C TYR A 136 -3.58 -8.14 -2.29
N PHE A 137 -3.35 -8.89 -3.36
CA PHE A 137 -3.21 -8.40 -4.73
C PHE A 137 -4.37 -8.86 -5.62
N PRO A 138 -5.53 -8.18 -5.57
CA PRO A 138 -6.71 -8.60 -6.30
C PRO A 138 -6.62 -8.29 -7.80
N THR A 139 -7.43 -8.99 -8.59
CA THR A 139 -7.77 -8.57 -9.95
C THR A 139 -8.81 -7.45 -9.90
N ILE A 140 -8.96 -6.68 -11.01
CA ILE A 140 -10.05 -5.71 -11.15
C ILE A 140 -11.41 -6.41 -11.00
N GLY A 141 -11.55 -7.60 -11.62
CA GLY A 141 -12.79 -8.38 -11.56
C GLY A 141 -13.16 -8.86 -10.15
N THR A 142 -12.20 -8.96 -9.24
CA THR A 142 -12.46 -9.29 -7.84
C THR A 142 -12.75 -8.03 -7.01
N TYR A 143 -12.03 -6.94 -7.25
CA TYR A 143 -12.08 -5.76 -6.38
C TYR A 143 -13.21 -4.80 -6.72
N ALA A 144 -13.55 -4.63 -8.01
CA ALA A 144 -14.64 -3.75 -8.42
C ALA A 144 -16.02 -4.17 -7.81
N PRO A 145 -16.44 -5.45 -7.80
CA PRO A 145 -17.65 -5.87 -7.11
C PRO A 145 -17.65 -5.56 -5.60
N MET A 146 -16.49 -5.62 -4.92
CA MET A 146 -16.40 -5.27 -3.50
C MET A 146 -16.62 -3.78 -3.26
N LEU A 147 -16.10 -2.93 -4.15
CA LEU A 147 -16.36 -1.48 -4.13
C LEU A 147 -17.85 -1.19 -4.34
N GLU A 148 -18.49 -1.83 -5.33
CA GLU A 148 -19.91 -1.67 -5.59
C GLU A 148 -20.78 -2.17 -4.42
N GLN A 149 -20.40 -3.27 -3.79
CA GLN A 149 -21.06 -3.78 -2.58
C GLN A 149 -20.97 -2.79 -1.41
N ALA A 150 -19.86 -2.07 -1.27
CA ALA A 150 -19.69 -1.02 -0.26
C ALA A 150 -20.49 0.27 -0.56
N GLY A 151 -21.11 0.37 -1.75
CA GLY A 151 -21.94 1.52 -2.16
C GLY A 151 -21.25 2.49 -3.11
N PHE A 152 -20.08 2.17 -3.64
CA PHE A 152 -19.41 2.96 -4.67
C PHE A 152 -19.96 2.65 -6.07
N ARG A 153 -19.87 3.62 -6.96
CA ARG A 153 -19.92 3.41 -8.41
C ARG A 153 -18.49 3.46 -8.94
N VAL A 154 -18.01 2.36 -9.50
CA VAL A 154 -16.66 2.31 -10.10
C VAL A 154 -16.68 3.04 -11.44
N GLU A 155 -16.03 4.17 -11.53
CA GLU A 155 -15.95 4.99 -12.75
C GLU A 155 -14.69 4.72 -13.57
N TYR A 156 -13.61 4.33 -12.89
CA TYR A 156 -12.35 4.04 -13.55
C TYR A 156 -11.61 2.93 -12.80
N ALA A 157 -11.09 1.97 -13.52
CA ALA A 157 -10.18 0.95 -13.00
C ALA A 157 -9.16 0.56 -14.08
N SER A 158 -7.89 0.50 -13.71
CA SER A 158 -6.82 0.08 -14.59
C SER A 158 -5.81 -0.78 -13.83
N LEU A 159 -5.37 -1.87 -14.44
CA LEU A 159 -4.24 -2.67 -13.97
C LEU A 159 -3.12 -2.53 -15.01
N PHE A 160 -1.96 -2.10 -14.57
CA PHE A 160 -0.82 -1.86 -15.45
C PHE A 160 0.49 -2.24 -14.75
N ASP A 161 1.47 -2.59 -15.55
CA ASP A 161 2.81 -2.86 -15.06
C ASP A 161 3.51 -1.54 -14.70
N ARG A 162 4.02 -1.48 -13.47
CA ARG A 162 4.82 -0.36 -12.98
C ARG A 162 6.15 -0.89 -12.45
N PRO A 163 7.14 -1.09 -13.32
CA PRO A 163 8.47 -1.48 -12.90
C PRO A 163 9.03 -0.47 -11.88
N THR A 164 9.55 -0.98 -10.78
CA THR A 164 10.15 -0.16 -9.72
C THR A 164 11.57 -0.62 -9.54
N VAL A 165 12.50 0.15 -10.09
CA VAL A 165 13.93 -0.11 -10.04
C VAL A 165 14.40 -0.15 -8.60
N GLN A 166 15.16 -1.20 -8.25
CA GLN A 166 15.86 -1.32 -6.99
C GLN A 166 17.36 -1.18 -7.26
N GLU A 167 17.92 -0.05 -6.86
CA GLU A 167 19.28 0.34 -7.18
C GLU A 167 20.32 -0.54 -6.50
N GLY A 168 21.38 -0.86 -7.24
CA GLY A 168 22.55 -1.55 -6.73
C GLY A 168 22.34 -3.02 -6.43
N ARG A 169 23.44 -3.66 -6.05
CA ARG A 169 23.52 -5.12 -5.89
C ARG A 169 22.59 -5.66 -4.80
N ASP A 170 22.41 -4.88 -3.73
CA ASP A 170 21.64 -5.26 -2.56
C ASP A 170 20.19 -4.76 -2.61
N GLY A 171 19.80 -4.01 -3.66
CA GLY A 171 18.49 -3.36 -3.76
C GLY A 171 17.30 -4.31 -3.60
N LEU A 172 17.36 -5.51 -4.19
CA LEU A 172 16.30 -6.52 -4.01
C LEU A 172 16.30 -7.11 -2.58
N ALA A 173 17.48 -7.29 -1.96
CA ALA A 173 17.57 -7.74 -0.57
C ALA A 173 16.96 -6.71 0.39
N ASP A 174 17.25 -5.44 0.16
CA ASP A 174 16.70 -4.33 0.94
C ASP A 174 15.18 -4.24 0.76
N TRP A 175 14.70 -4.39 -0.48
CA TRP A 175 13.26 -4.42 -0.78
C TRP A 175 12.55 -5.57 -0.02
N ILE A 176 13.08 -6.80 -0.11
CA ILE A 176 12.53 -7.96 0.61
C ILE A 176 12.53 -7.68 2.12
N SER A 177 13.64 -7.19 2.66
CA SER A 177 13.80 -6.89 4.08
C SER A 177 12.87 -5.78 4.57
N MET A 178 12.55 -4.82 3.72
CA MET A 178 11.67 -3.69 4.03
C MET A 178 10.20 -4.07 3.97
N PHE A 179 9.77 -4.79 2.93
CA PHE A 179 8.36 -5.03 2.65
C PHE A 179 7.87 -6.43 3.04
N VAL A 180 8.74 -7.45 3.04
CA VAL A 180 8.35 -8.84 3.31
C VAL A 180 8.76 -9.26 4.72
N LYS A 181 8.41 -8.45 5.74
CA LYS A 181 8.84 -8.70 7.12
C LYS A 181 8.12 -9.87 7.79
N THR A 182 6.83 -9.94 7.63
CA THR A 182 5.96 -10.88 8.35
C THR A 182 6.36 -12.34 8.17
N PRO A 183 6.69 -12.85 6.96
CA PRO A 183 7.14 -14.21 6.77
C PRO A 183 8.42 -14.59 7.54
N PHE A 184 9.24 -13.61 7.88
CA PHE A 184 10.52 -13.80 8.58
C PHE A 184 10.45 -13.54 10.09
N LEU A 185 9.26 -13.22 10.64
CA LEU A 185 9.11 -12.97 12.08
C LEU A 185 9.43 -14.24 12.89
N GLY A 186 10.33 -14.08 13.87
CA GLY A 186 10.75 -15.18 14.74
C GLY A 186 11.75 -16.17 14.11
N MET A 187 12.16 -15.91 12.87
CA MET A 187 13.20 -16.71 12.20
C MET A 187 14.59 -16.30 12.69
N ASP A 188 15.50 -17.27 12.76
CA ASP A 188 16.91 -17.02 13.02
C ASP A 188 17.51 -16.11 11.91
N ASP A 189 18.36 -15.15 12.32
CA ASP A 189 18.93 -14.16 11.39
C ASP A 189 19.82 -14.77 10.31
N SER A 190 20.50 -15.91 10.60
CA SER A 190 21.34 -16.59 9.61
C SER A 190 20.48 -17.27 8.54
N LEU A 191 19.42 -17.95 8.96
CA LEU A 191 18.47 -18.60 8.06
C LEU A 191 17.70 -17.57 7.20
N LYS A 192 17.29 -16.44 7.80
CA LYS A 192 16.67 -15.35 7.06
C LYS A 192 17.60 -14.82 5.95
N LYS A 193 18.86 -14.57 6.27
CA LYS A 193 19.86 -14.11 5.29
C LYS A 193 20.09 -15.14 4.19
N GLU A 194 20.15 -16.42 4.55
CA GLU A 194 20.30 -17.54 3.59
C GLU A 194 19.14 -17.58 2.60
N ILE A 195 17.89 -17.56 3.07
CA ILE A 195 16.70 -17.59 2.22
C ILE A 195 16.64 -16.37 1.29
N ILE A 196 16.95 -15.18 1.81
CA ILE A 196 16.97 -13.95 0.99
C ILE A 196 18.06 -14.07 -0.07
N TRP A 197 19.27 -14.51 0.29
CA TRP A 197 20.37 -14.70 -0.65
C TRP A 197 20.04 -15.72 -1.74
N GLU A 198 19.51 -16.89 -1.37
CA GLU A 198 19.08 -17.90 -2.34
C GLU A 198 18.01 -17.37 -3.31
N THR A 199 17.05 -16.57 -2.79
CA THR A 199 16.00 -15.96 -3.60
C THR A 199 16.61 -15.02 -4.63
N ILE A 200 17.56 -14.18 -4.23
CA ILE A 200 18.25 -13.22 -5.09
C ILE A 200 19.07 -13.94 -6.16
N GLU A 201 19.87 -14.94 -5.77
CA GLU A 201 20.69 -15.69 -6.73
C GLU A 201 19.84 -16.40 -7.79
N LYS A 202 18.69 -16.95 -7.39
CA LYS A 202 17.77 -17.62 -8.34
C LYS A 202 17.00 -16.64 -9.24
N LEU A 203 16.85 -15.39 -8.84
CA LEU A 203 16.20 -14.34 -9.64
C LEU A 203 17.18 -13.53 -10.48
N ARG A 204 18.49 -13.69 -10.26
CA ARG A 204 19.52 -12.87 -10.90
C ARG A 204 19.40 -12.87 -12.42
N ASP A 205 19.27 -14.03 -13.05
CA ASP A 205 19.22 -14.16 -14.51
C ASP A 205 17.93 -13.56 -15.12
N THR A 206 16.91 -13.30 -14.29
CA THR A 206 15.60 -12.82 -14.78
C THR A 206 15.31 -11.38 -14.42
N LEU A 207 15.82 -10.88 -13.29
CA LEU A 207 15.48 -9.54 -12.81
C LEU A 207 16.67 -8.58 -12.75
N TRP A 208 17.91 -9.08 -12.64
CA TRP A 208 19.08 -8.22 -12.60
C TRP A 208 19.41 -7.66 -14.00
N GLN A 209 19.59 -6.35 -14.11
CA GLN A 209 19.97 -5.65 -15.34
C GLN A 209 21.10 -4.66 -15.04
N GLU A 210 22.24 -4.82 -15.72
CA GLU A 210 23.41 -3.93 -15.59
C GLU A 210 23.83 -3.69 -14.13
N ASP A 211 23.19 -2.74 -13.42
CA ASP A 211 23.52 -2.30 -12.06
C ASP A 211 22.29 -2.21 -11.12
N HIS A 212 21.11 -2.75 -11.52
CA HIS A 212 19.88 -2.67 -10.75
C HIS A 212 18.99 -3.91 -10.93
N TRP A 213 17.95 -3.99 -10.09
CA TRP A 213 16.90 -5.03 -10.14
C TRP A 213 15.58 -4.47 -10.65
#